data_492324a3ec389b5b5f5fe41d0fb01463
#
_entry.id   492324a3ec389b5b5f5fe41d0fb01463
#
_cell.length_a   1.000
_cell.length_b   1.000
_cell.length_c   1.000
_cell.angle_alpha   90.00
_cell.angle_beta   90.00
_cell.angle_gamma   90.00
#
_symmetry.space_group_name_H-M   'P 1'
#
loop_
_entity.id
_entity.type
_entity.pdbx_description
1 polymer ?
#
loop_
_entity_poly.entity_id
_entity_poly.type
_entity_poly.pdbx_seq_one_letter_code
_entity_poly.pdbx_strand_id
1 'polypeptide(L)'
;SKNKYVGLDLKAASAIPAKRINWFWPKMLAKGKFHVFAGDSGIGKTQICLNIAATISKGGIFSGQSEPCEQGKVLYLTGEDDPSDTIKPRLMACGANQDNVSVLGPLMADGSLFSLQRHLDIVSDIVSDDGDYKLFIIDPVTAFCGDQFDNNSVTSVRGLAAKLKAFAEDTDLAVIGLNHLTKDEQRSAVNRILGSGAWVHSARVVVGAALVEGKYYFGKWKANITDCEPVYPYQMNNRPVEDLGHVHYIDFDDPLLGRSLSEFQPCSTGRGATGATVRDILEKELTDGEWK
;
A
#
# COMPACT_ATOMS: atom_id res chain seq x y z
N SER A 1 0.68 -38.33 -24.43
CA SER A 1 -0.77 -38.18 -24.42
C SER A 1 -1.11 -36.73 -24.70
N LYS A 2 -1.82 -36.46 -25.81
CA LYS A 2 -2.31 -35.13 -26.16
C LYS A 2 -3.23 -34.66 -25.05
N ASN A 3 -2.88 -33.49 -24.43
CA ASN A 3 -3.69 -32.88 -23.38
C ASN A 3 -5.15 -32.71 -23.88
N LYS A 4 -6.07 -33.43 -23.29
CA LYS A 4 -7.51 -33.45 -23.68
C LYS A 4 -8.21 -32.12 -23.36
N TYR A 5 -7.54 -31.25 -22.58
CA TYR A 5 -8.10 -30.01 -22.06
C TYR A 5 -7.35 -28.80 -22.66
N VAL A 6 -7.77 -28.43 -23.88
CA VAL A 6 -7.21 -27.25 -24.57
C VAL A 6 -7.61 -25.99 -23.79
N GLY A 7 -6.60 -25.19 -23.38
CA GLY A 7 -6.78 -23.91 -22.70
C GLY A 7 -6.72 -23.94 -21.17
N LEU A 8 -6.49 -25.11 -20.54
CA LEU A 8 -6.28 -25.23 -19.10
C LEU A 8 -4.81 -25.57 -18.80
N ASP A 9 -4.14 -24.78 -17.95
CA ASP A 9 -2.81 -25.07 -17.43
C ASP A 9 -2.92 -26.00 -16.20
N LEU A 10 -3.09 -27.29 -16.45
CA LEU A 10 -3.23 -28.31 -15.41
C LEU A 10 -1.86 -28.90 -15.08
N LYS A 11 -1.39 -28.67 -13.86
CA LYS A 11 -0.13 -29.22 -13.31
C LYS A 11 -0.39 -30.03 -12.05
N ALA A 12 0.33 -31.14 -11.89
CA ALA A 12 0.36 -31.82 -10.59
C ALA A 12 1.04 -30.94 -9.55
N ALA A 13 0.56 -30.93 -8.30
CA ALA A 13 1.16 -30.14 -7.23
C ALA A 13 2.65 -30.44 -7.04
N SER A 14 3.07 -31.69 -7.24
CA SER A 14 4.48 -32.11 -7.19
C SER A 14 5.36 -31.51 -8.29
N ALA A 15 4.77 -31.06 -9.40
CA ALA A 15 5.49 -30.40 -10.49
C ALA A 15 5.58 -28.86 -10.31
N ILE A 16 4.96 -28.31 -9.26
CA ILE A 16 4.97 -26.88 -8.94
C ILE A 16 6.08 -26.62 -7.92
N PRO A 17 7.11 -25.83 -8.25
CA PRO A 17 8.17 -25.52 -7.30
C PRO A 17 7.62 -24.67 -6.14
N ALA A 18 7.90 -25.06 -4.91
CA ALA A 18 7.59 -24.24 -3.75
C ALA A 18 8.48 -22.99 -3.71
N LYS A 19 7.88 -21.83 -3.53
CA LYS A 19 8.59 -20.55 -3.45
C LYS A 19 8.35 -19.91 -2.08
N ARG A 20 9.40 -19.32 -1.50
CA ARG A 20 9.27 -18.42 -0.34
C ARG A 20 8.69 -17.09 -0.79
N ILE A 21 7.96 -16.43 0.12
CA ILE A 21 7.52 -15.05 -0.08
C ILE A 21 8.71 -14.14 0.20
N ASN A 22 9.10 -13.34 -0.76
CA ASN A 22 10.14 -12.34 -0.64
C ASN A 22 9.50 -10.98 -0.30
N TRP A 23 10.23 -10.14 0.43
CA TRP A 23 9.73 -8.88 0.95
C TRP A 23 10.72 -7.76 0.68
N PHE A 24 10.21 -6.56 0.32
CA PHE A 24 10.96 -5.31 0.40
C PHE A 24 10.93 -4.77 1.84
N TRP A 25 9.76 -4.73 2.45
CA TRP A 25 9.57 -4.44 3.85
C TRP A 25 8.96 -5.67 4.51
N PRO A 26 9.73 -6.39 5.35
CA PRO A 26 9.30 -7.65 5.96
C PRO A 26 7.92 -7.57 6.59
N LYS A 27 7.05 -8.51 6.23
CA LYS A 27 5.65 -8.59 6.62
C LYS A 27 4.73 -7.46 6.12
N MET A 28 5.27 -6.36 5.56
CA MET A 28 4.48 -5.21 5.10
C MET A 28 4.34 -5.13 3.58
N LEU A 29 5.45 -5.27 2.84
CA LEU A 29 5.47 -5.10 1.40
C LEU A 29 6.13 -6.29 0.72
N ALA A 30 5.32 -7.21 0.19
CA ALA A 30 5.77 -8.43 -0.47
C ALA A 30 6.06 -8.19 -1.95
N LYS A 31 7.15 -8.77 -2.46
CA LYS A 31 7.48 -8.81 -3.89
C LYS A 31 6.47 -9.64 -4.66
N GLY A 32 6.20 -9.26 -5.89
CA GLY A 32 5.29 -9.99 -6.76
C GLY A 32 3.85 -10.05 -6.23
N LYS A 33 3.42 -9.08 -5.40
CA LYS A 33 2.07 -9.09 -4.82
C LYS A 33 1.38 -7.74 -4.94
N PHE A 34 0.05 -7.80 -5.11
CA PHE A 34 -0.83 -6.64 -5.07
C PHE A 34 -1.27 -6.36 -3.63
N HIS A 35 -1.08 -5.12 -3.20
CA HIS A 35 -1.46 -4.58 -1.90
C HIS A 35 -2.52 -3.50 -2.09
N VAL A 36 -3.46 -3.41 -1.18
CA VAL A 36 -4.36 -2.27 -1.05
C VAL A 36 -3.92 -1.44 0.14
N PHE A 37 -3.75 -0.14 -0.07
CA PHE A 37 -3.54 0.81 1.01
C PHE A 37 -4.74 1.74 1.11
N ALA A 38 -5.41 1.76 2.25
CA ALA A 38 -6.57 2.61 2.47
C ALA A 38 -6.46 3.40 3.78
N GLY A 39 -7.24 4.49 3.87
CA GLY A 39 -7.27 5.34 5.06
C GLY A 39 -8.15 6.56 4.80
N ASP A 40 -8.54 7.24 5.88
CA ASP A 40 -9.31 8.46 5.83
C ASP A 40 -8.55 9.58 5.08
N SER A 41 -9.28 10.62 4.63
CA SER A 41 -8.65 11.78 4.00
C SER A 41 -7.75 12.51 5.02
N GLY A 42 -6.63 13.06 4.55
CA GLY A 42 -5.70 13.82 5.40
C GLY A 42 -4.81 12.99 6.33
N ILE A 43 -4.92 11.66 6.32
CA ILE A 43 -4.11 10.78 7.18
C ILE A 43 -2.67 10.54 6.66
N GLY A 44 -2.30 11.14 5.53
CA GLY A 44 -0.95 11.04 4.98
C GLY A 44 -0.68 9.81 4.10
N LYS A 45 -1.71 9.19 3.49
CA LYS A 45 -1.52 8.01 2.61
C LYS A 45 -0.46 8.22 1.53
N THR A 46 -0.61 9.29 0.74
CA THR A 46 0.36 9.67 -0.29
C THR A 46 1.76 9.85 0.29
N GLN A 47 1.89 10.52 1.43
CA GLN A 47 3.19 10.74 2.10
C GLN A 47 3.82 9.44 2.59
N ILE A 48 3.02 8.50 3.12
CA ILE A 48 3.49 7.15 3.48
C ILE A 48 4.03 6.44 2.23
N CYS A 49 3.29 6.49 1.12
CA CYS A 49 3.73 5.88 -0.14
C CYS A 49 5.01 6.53 -0.70
N LEU A 50 5.14 7.85 -0.59
CA LEU A 50 6.35 8.56 -1.01
C LEU A 50 7.55 8.23 -0.10
N ASN A 51 7.33 8.02 1.20
CA ASN A 51 8.37 7.53 2.12
C ASN A 51 8.82 6.10 1.74
N ILE A 52 7.88 5.21 1.42
CA ILE A 52 8.19 3.85 0.92
C ILE A 52 8.97 3.92 -0.40
N ALA A 53 8.52 4.77 -1.34
CA ALA A 53 9.20 4.99 -2.61
C ALA A 53 10.62 5.51 -2.41
N ALA A 54 10.80 6.51 -1.54
CA ALA A 54 12.11 7.06 -1.19
C ALA A 54 13.03 6.00 -0.58
N THR A 55 12.51 5.15 0.29
CA THR A 55 13.28 4.08 0.93
C THR A 55 13.78 3.06 -0.11
N ILE A 56 12.92 2.59 -1.00
CA ILE A 56 13.30 1.63 -2.06
C ILE A 56 14.24 2.29 -3.07
N SER A 57 13.98 3.54 -3.48
CA SER A 57 14.79 4.22 -4.50
C SER A 57 16.26 4.36 -4.16
N LYS A 58 16.60 4.38 -2.87
CA LYS A 58 17.98 4.51 -2.36
C LYS A 58 18.53 3.24 -1.67
N GLY A 59 17.74 2.16 -1.58
CA GLY A 59 18.12 0.98 -0.80
C GLY A 59 18.24 1.31 0.69
N GLY A 60 17.27 2.06 1.22
CA GLY A 60 17.26 2.49 2.61
C GLY A 60 16.79 1.40 3.58
N ILE A 61 16.71 1.75 4.85
CA ILE A 61 16.25 0.86 5.92
C ILE A 61 14.82 1.25 6.29
N PHE A 62 13.91 0.30 6.22
CA PHE A 62 12.54 0.49 6.70
C PHE A 62 12.49 0.50 8.23
N SER A 63 11.53 1.24 8.79
CA SER A 63 11.31 1.23 10.24
C SER A 63 11.17 -0.20 10.78
N GLY A 64 11.79 -0.45 11.93
CA GLY A 64 11.81 -1.77 12.57
C GLY A 64 12.71 -2.81 11.89
N GLN A 65 13.53 -2.41 10.90
CA GLN A 65 14.49 -3.30 10.26
C GLN A 65 15.92 -2.87 10.60
N SER A 66 16.86 -3.83 10.58
CA SER A 66 18.29 -3.58 10.78
C SER A 66 19.06 -3.52 9.47
N GLU A 67 18.52 -4.13 8.43
CA GLU A 67 19.18 -4.26 7.14
C GLU A 67 18.52 -3.39 6.06
N PRO A 68 19.29 -2.86 5.11
CA PRO A 68 18.76 -2.12 3.98
C PRO A 68 17.92 -3.02 3.09
N CYS A 69 16.88 -2.43 2.49
CA CYS A 69 16.10 -3.12 1.47
C CYS A 69 16.84 -3.17 0.14
N GLU A 70 16.39 -4.04 -0.75
CA GLU A 70 16.87 -4.05 -2.14
C GLU A 70 16.56 -2.69 -2.80
N GLN A 71 17.59 -2.04 -3.32
CA GLN A 71 17.46 -0.81 -4.09
C GLN A 71 16.85 -1.11 -5.47
N GLY A 72 16.06 -0.17 -5.98
CA GLY A 72 15.57 -0.20 -7.35
C GLY A 72 14.65 0.94 -7.67
N LYS A 73 14.14 0.94 -8.91
CA LYS A 73 13.27 1.99 -9.44
C LYS A 73 11.84 1.84 -8.92
N VAL A 74 11.19 2.98 -8.79
CA VAL A 74 9.78 3.07 -8.39
C VAL A 74 9.00 3.76 -9.50
N LEU A 75 7.88 3.17 -9.90
CA LEU A 75 6.90 3.80 -10.77
C LEU A 75 5.77 4.35 -9.91
N TYR A 76 5.49 5.64 -10.01
CA TYR A 76 4.46 6.34 -9.25
C TYR A 76 3.43 6.93 -10.21
N LEU A 77 2.21 6.39 -10.21
CA LEU A 77 1.09 6.89 -11.00
C LEU A 77 0.22 7.77 -10.10
N THR A 78 0.19 9.09 -10.38
CA THR A 78 -0.59 10.07 -9.63
C THR A 78 -1.77 10.59 -10.45
N GLY A 79 -2.96 10.61 -9.81
CA GLY A 79 -4.19 11.15 -10.39
C GLY A 79 -4.74 12.38 -9.69
N GLU A 80 -4.23 12.70 -8.51
CA GLU A 80 -4.74 13.80 -7.68
C GLU A 80 -3.69 14.90 -7.47
N ASP A 81 -2.44 14.50 -7.18
CA ASP A 81 -1.37 15.43 -6.85
C ASP A 81 -0.51 15.77 -8.09
N ASP A 82 -0.12 17.05 -8.23
CA ASP A 82 0.77 17.49 -9.30
C ASP A 82 2.20 16.96 -9.10
N PRO A 83 2.82 16.43 -10.17
CA PRO A 83 4.18 15.90 -10.10
C PRO A 83 5.23 16.93 -9.69
N SER A 84 5.08 18.21 -10.10
CA SER A 84 6.12 19.25 -9.97
C SER A 84 6.07 19.99 -8.64
N ASP A 85 4.88 20.32 -8.17
CA ASP A 85 4.70 21.14 -6.96
C ASP A 85 4.38 20.33 -5.71
N THR A 86 4.00 19.07 -5.87
CA THR A 86 3.57 18.22 -4.75
C THR A 86 4.40 16.95 -4.63
N ILE A 87 4.43 16.09 -5.66
CA ILE A 87 5.09 14.78 -5.57
C ILE A 87 6.61 14.92 -5.46
N LYS A 88 7.24 15.66 -6.38
CA LYS A 88 8.69 15.87 -6.40
C LYS A 88 9.22 16.53 -5.12
N PRO A 89 8.64 17.63 -4.61
CA PRO A 89 9.06 18.22 -3.34
C PRO A 89 8.99 17.25 -2.16
N ARG A 90 7.93 16.47 -2.06
CA ARG A 90 7.77 15.48 -0.99
C ARG A 90 8.77 14.32 -1.11
N LEU A 91 9.09 13.86 -2.32
CA LEU A 91 10.18 12.90 -2.54
C LEU A 91 11.53 13.45 -2.09
N MET A 92 11.81 14.73 -2.39
CA MET A 92 13.02 15.43 -1.89
C MET A 92 13.03 15.45 -0.36
N ALA A 93 11.91 15.82 0.26
CA ALA A 93 11.78 15.83 1.72
C ALA A 93 11.95 14.44 2.34
N CYS A 94 11.53 13.36 1.66
CA CYS A 94 11.77 11.98 2.08
C CYS A 94 13.21 11.49 1.80
N GLY A 95 14.03 12.29 1.12
CA GLY A 95 15.41 11.93 0.76
C GLY A 95 15.46 10.79 -0.27
N ALA A 96 14.57 10.82 -1.25
CA ALA A 96 14.54 9.85 -2.35
C ALA A 96 15.76 10.02 -3.27
N ASN A 97 16.24 8.93 -3.84
CA ASN A 97 17.02 8.99 -5.07
C ASN A 97 16.04 9.24 -6.22
N GLN A 98 15.97 10.50 -6.68
CA GLN A 98 14.98 10.95 -7.66
C GLN A 98 15.18 10.30 -9.05
N ASP A 99 16.40 9.91 -9.41
CA ASP A 99 16.69 9.22 -10.66
C ASP A 99 16.07 7.81 -10.71
N ASN A 100 15.76 7.27 -9.53
CA ASN A 100 15.08 5.98 -9.36
C ASN A 100 13.56 6.10 -9.13
N VAL A 101 12.96 7.28 -9.33
CA VAL A 101 11.50 7.45 -9.21
C VAL A 101 10.93 8.06 -10.49
N SER A 102 10.22 7.25 -11.24
CA SER A 102 9.48 7.68 -12.43
C SER A 102 8.04 8.03 -12.04
N VAL A 103 7.58 9.22 -12.40
CA VAL A 103 6.23 9.69 -12.11
C VAL A 103 5.41 9.73 -13.41
N LEU A 104 4.24 9.08 -13.38
CA LEU A 104 3.25 9.12 -14.46
C LEU A 104 2.05 9.96 -14.02
N GLY A 105 1.60 10.84 -14.88
CA GLY A 105 0.35 11.57 -14.75
C GLY A 105 -0.84 10.80 -15.34
N PRO A 106 -2.04 11.40 -15.32
CA PRO A 106 -3.25 10.77 -15.80
C PRO A 106 -3.40 10.76 -17.33
N LEU A 107 -2.53 11.47 -18.06
CA LEU A 107 -2.63 11.62 -19.51
C LEU A 107 -1.53 10.81 -20.22
N MET A 108 -1.94 10.18 -21.32
CA MET A 108 -1.06 9.58 -22.31
C MET A 108 -0.45 10.66 -23.21
N ALA A 109 0.58 10.32 -23.98
CA ALA A 109 1.24 11.24 -24.91
C ALA A 109 0.32 11.81 -26.01
N ASP A 110 -0.75 11.09 -26.34
CA ASP A 110 -1.78 11.51 -27.30
C ASP A 110 -2.91 12.35 -26.65
N GLY A 111 -2.80 12.65 -25.35
CA GLY A 111 -3.80 13.39 -24.58
C GLY A 111 -4.99 12.56 -24.09
N SER A 112 -5.06 11.27 -24.39
CA SER A 112 -6.08 10.39 -23.84
C SER A 112 -5.82 10.07 -22.35
N LEU A 113 -6.86 9.63 -21.64
CA LEU A 113 -6.73 9.24 -20.25
C LEU A 113 -6.08 7.85 -20.12
N PHE A 114 -5.11 7.76 -19.22
CA PHE A 114 -4.54 6.48 -18.83
C PHE A 114 -5.57 5.62 -18.10
N SER A 115 -5.60 4.35 -18.41
CA SER A 115 -6.49 3.37 -17.78
C SER A 115 -5.77 2.05 -17.54
N LEU A 116 -5.81 1.56 -16.30
CA LEU A 116 -5.26 0.26 -15.92
C LEU A 116 -5.88 -0.91 -16.69
N GLN A 117 -7.14 -0.77 -17.11
CA GLN A 117 -7.79 -1.83 -17.91
C GLN A 117 -7.19 -1.99 -19.29
N ARG A 118 -6.75 -0.88 -19.91
CA ARG A 118 -6.31 -0.81 -21.31
C ARG A 118 -4.80 -0.73 -21.48
N HIS A 119 -4.09 -0.14 -20.51
CA HIS A 119 -2.69 0.26 -20.70
C HIS A 119 -1.72 -0.40 -19.70
N LEU A 120 -2.16 -1.43 -18.97
CA LEU A 120 -1.30 -2.13 -18.02
C LEU A 120 -0.18 -2.91 -18.73
N ASP A 121 -0.41 -3.35 -19.95
CA ASP A 121 0.57 -3.97 -20.84
C ASP A 121 1.69 -2.99 -21.22
N ILE A 122 1.38 -1.73 -21.50
CA ILE A 122 2.39 -0.69 -21.73
C ILE A 122 3.28 -0.51 -20.48
N VAL A 123 2.68 -0.53 -19.30
CA VAL A 123 3.45 -0.48 -18.04
C VAL A 123 4.32 -1.73 -17.89
N SER A 124 3.83 -2.89 -18.30
CA SER A 124 4.61 -4.13 -18.29
C SER A 124 5.83 -4.04 -19.22
N ASP A 125 5.68 -3.45 -20.40
CA ASP A 125 6.78 -3.24 -21.35
C ASP A 125 7.82 -2.29 -20.74
N ILE A 126 7.40 -1.14 -20.19
CA ILE A 126 8.31 -0.18 -19.53
C ILE A 126 9.13 -0.85 -18.43
N VAL A 127 8.47 -1.65 -17.60
CA VAL A 127 9.12 -2.36 -16.48
C VAL A 127 10.08 -3.43 -16.98
N SER A 128 9.73 -4.13 -18.06
CA SER A 128 10.54 -5.22 -18.63
C SER A 128 11.76 -4.69 -19.36
N ASP A 129 11.64 -3.59 -20.08
CA ASP A 129 12.72 -2.98 -20.86
C ASP A 129 13.84 -2.43 -19.96
N ASP A 130 13.48 -1.87 -18.80
CA ASP A 130 14.43 -1.32 -17.84
C ASP A 130 14.95 -2.38 -16.84
N GLY A 131 14.09 -3.31 -16.43
CA GLY A 131 14.42 -4.46 -15.57
C GLY A 131 14.72 -4.14 -14.10
N ASP A 132 14.80 -2.86 -13.70
CA ASP A 132 15.21 -2.44 -12.34
C ASP A 132 14.05 -1.89 -11.48
N TYR A 133 12.84 -1.88 -12.02
CA TYR A 133 11.66 -1.50 -11.23
C TYR A 133 11.35 -2.56 -10.15
N LYS A 134 11.01 -2.08 -8.94
CA LYS A 134 10.71 -2.90 -7.75
C LYS A 134 9.32 -2.61 -7.18
N LEU A 135 8.82 -1.41 -7.41
CA LEU A 135 7.56 -0.95 -6.84
C LEU A 135 6.75 -0.17 -7.87
N PHE A 136 5.45 -0.46 -7.94
CA PHE A 136 4.45 0.33 -8.66
C PHE A 136 3.40 0.84 -7.69
N ILE A 137 3.29 2.17 -7.54
CA ILE A 137 2.29 2.84 -6.71
C ILE A 137 1.24 3.49 -7.61
N ILE A 138 -0.03 3.31 -7.27
CA ILE A 138 -1.18 3.84 -7.99
C ILE A 138 -2.01 4.68 -7.02
N ASP A 139 -2.01 6.01 -7.18
CA ASP A 139 -2.58 6.97 -6.23
C ASP A 139 -3.59 7.93 -6.86
N PRO A 140 -4.90 7.71 -6.65
CA PRO A 140 -5.54 6.51 -6.15
C PRO A 140 -5.86 5.50 -7.27
N VAL A 141 -6.01 4.22 -6.92
CA VAL A 141 -6.35 3.17 -7.92
C VAL A 141 -7.68 3.43 -8.62
N THR A 142 -8.61 4.06 -7.93
CA THR A 142 -9.95 4.37 -8.46
C THR A 142 -9.96 5.40 -9.58
N ALA A 143 -8.97 6.29 -9.62
CA ALA A 143 -8.84 7.30 -10.67
C ALA A 143 -8.44 6.70 -12.03
N PHE A 144 -7.86 5.51 -12.03
CA PHE A 144 -7.30 4.86 -13.22
C PHE A 144 -8.02 3.60 -13.66
N CYS A 145 -9.24 3.38 -13.15
CA CYS A 145 -10.01 2.19 -13.50
C CYS A 145 -10.59 2.23 -14.93
N GLY A 146 -10.76 3.43 -15.51
CA GLY A 146 -11.34 3.64 -16.84
C GLY A 146 -12.81 4.09 -16.79
N ASP A 147 -13.29 4.72 -17.87
CA ASP A 147 -14.55 5.49 -17.92
C ASP A 147 -15.82 4.65 -17.70
N GLN A 148 -15.79 3.37 -18.06
CA GLN A 148 -16.93 2.44 -17.93
C GLN A 148 -16.80 1.52 -16.71
N PHE A 149 -15.87 1.83 -15.80
CA PHE A 149 -15.62 1.00 -14.64
C PHE A 149 -16.58 1.33 -13.49
N ASP A 150 -17.32 0.33 -13.06
CA ASP A 150 -18.17 0.46 -11.88
C ASP A 150 -17.40 0.01 -10.62
N ASN A 151 -16.97 0.97 -9.82
CA ASN A 151 -16.26 0.74 -8.56
C ASN A 151 -17.10 -0.04 -7.52
N ASN A 152 -18.43 -0.05 -7.64
CA ASN A 152 -19.31 -0.78 -6.75
C ASN A 152 -19.57 -2.21 -7.23
N SER A 153 -19.28 -2.50 -8.50
CA SER A 153 -19.44 -3.82 -9.08
C SER A 153 -18.35 -4.78 -8.60
N VAL A 154 -18.73 -5.83 -7.89
CA VAL A 154 -17.83 -6.90 -7.47
C VAL A 154 -17.10 -7.52 -8.67
N THR A 155 -17.78 -7.70 -9.79
CA THR A 155 -17.21 -8.31 -11.00
C THR A 155 -16.15 -7.41 -11.64
N SER A 156 -16.45 -6.10 -11.79
CA SER A 156 -15.51 -5.13 -12.37
C SER A 156 -14.23 -5.04 -11.53
N VAL A 157 -14.38 -4.88 -10.22
CA VAL A 157 -13.24 -4.78 -9.29
C VAL A 157 -12.43 -6.06 -9.27
N ARG A 158 -13.05 -7.24 -9.23
CA ARG A 158 -12.34 -8.53 -9.30
C ARG A 158 -11.55 -8.69 -10.59
N GLY A 159 -12.14 -8.27 -11.72
CA GLY A 159 -11.47 -8.33 -13.02
C GLY A 159 -10.19 -7.49 -13.06
N LEU A 160 -10.26 -6.23 -12.62
CA LEU A 160 -9.09 -5.36 -12.56
C LEU A 160 -8.05 -5.82 -11.52
N ALA A 161 -8.50 -6.19 -10.34
CA ALA A 161 -7.61 -6.70 -9.30
C ALA A 161 -6.89 -7.99 -9.72
N ALA A 162 -7.54 -8.85 -10.52
CA ALA A 162 -6.90 -10.04 -11.09
C ALA A 162 -5.78 -9.67 -12.09
N LYS A 163 -5.99 -8.64 -12.92
CA LYS A 163 -4.95 -8.12 -13.82
C LYS A 163 -3.77 -7.53 -13.04
N LEU A 164 -4.03 -6.72 -12.00
CA LEU A 164 -2.98 -6.16 -11.14
C LEU A 164 -2.19 -7.24 -10.40
N LYS A 165 -2.85 -8.32 -9.98
CA LYS A 165 -2.18 -9.47 -9.36
C LYS A 165 -1.29 -10.22 -10.35
N ALA A 166 -1.80 -10.51 -11.55
CA ALA A 166 -1.03 -11.16 -12.60
C ALA A 166 0.19 -10.29 -12.97
N PHE A 167 -0.02 -9.00 -13.21
CA PHE A 167 1.05 -8.04 -13.46
C PHE A 167 2.12 -8.07 -12.35
N ALA A 168 1.73 -8.00 -11.08
CA ALA A 168 2.67 -8.06 -9.96
C ALA A 168 3.46 -9.40 -9.93
N GLU A 169 2.78 -10.52 -10.19
CA GLU A 169 3.41 -11.85 -10.20
C GLU A 169 4.37 -12.04 -11.38
N ASP A 170 4.00 -11.55 -12.57
CA ASP A 170 4.78 -11.68 -13.80
C ASP A 170 6.03 -10.77 -13.79
N THR A 171 5.92 -9.58 -13.21
CA THR A 171 7.01 -8.59 -13.13
C THR A 171 7.84 -8.67 -11.84
N ASP A 172 7.43 -9.47 -10.86
CA ASP A 172 7.97 -9.52 -9.48
C ASP A 172 7.94 -8.18 -8.73
N LEU A 173 7.15 -7.19 -9.21
CA LEU A 173 6.97 -5.92 -8.54
C LEU A 173 6.04 -6.04 -7.33
N ALA A 174 6.32 -5.28 -6.28
CA ALA A 174 5.28 -4.93 -5.35
C ALA A 174 4.35 -3.88 -6.00
N VAL A 175 3.04 -4.12 -5.95
CA VAL A 175 2.04 -3.17 -6.46
C VAL A 175 1.19 -2.66 -5.30
N ILE A 176 1.10 -1.34 -5.13
CA ILE A 176 0.26 -0.69 -4.12
C ILE A 176 -0.83 0.09 -4.83
N GLY A 177 -2.09 -0.27 -4.60
CA GLY A 177 -3.23 0.54 -5.00
C GLY A 177 -3.79 1.32 -3.80
N LEU A 178 -3.66 2.66 -3.83
CA LEU A 178 -4.26 3.52 -2.81
C LEU A 178 -5.76 3.60 -3.03
N ASN A 179 -6.48 3.61 -1.91
CA ASN A 179 -7.93 3.77 -1.89
C ASN A 179 -8.37 4.64 -0.71
N HIS A 180 -9.55 5.25 -0.81
CA HIS A 180 -10.15 6.03 0.26
C HIS A 180 -11.11 5.18 1.09
N LEU A 181 -11.41 5.64 2.30
CA LEU A 181 -12.50 5.10 3.10
C LEU A 181 -13.79 5.89 2.85
N THR A 182 -14.92 5.19 2.92
CA THR A 182 -16.24 5.86 2.97
C THR A 182 -16.43 6.52 4.33
N LYS A 183 -17.31 7.54 4.39
CA LYS A 183 -17.62 8.29 5.61
C LYS A 183 -18.47 7.52 6.65
N ASP A 184 -18.82 6.26 6.37
CA ASP A 184 -19.65 5.43 7.26
C ASP A 184 -18.80 4.87 8.43
N GLU A 185 -18.66 5.66 9.48
CA GLU A 185 -17.86 5.31 10.66
C GLU A 185 -18.43 4.15 11.50
N GLN A 186 -19.65 3.71 11.22
CA GLN A 186 -20.24 2.55 11.92
C GLN A 186 -19.68 1.21 11.46
N ARG A 187 -19.01 1.20 10.31
CA ARG A 187 -18.33 0.00 9.78
C ARG A 187 -16.87 -0.04 10.17
N SER A 188 -16.33 -1.25 10.28
CA SER A 188 -14.87 -1.41 10.43
C SER A 188 -14.14 -0.81 9.22
N ALA A 189 -12.91 -0.30 9.41
CA ALA A 189 -12.14 0.36 8.36
C ALA A 189 -12.01 -0.48 7.10
N VAL A 190 -11.79 -1.80 7.24
CA VAL A 190 -11.74 -2.73 6.10
C VAL A 190 -13.03 -2.72 5.27
N ASN A 191 -14.19 -2.61 5.93
CA ASN A 191 -15.49 -2.57 5.28
C ASN A 191 -15.88 -1.18 4.78
N ARG A 192 -15.08 -0.16 5.08
CA ARG A 192 -15.22 1.22 4.62
C ARG A 192 -14.42 1.51 3.36
N ILE A 193 -13.57 0.60 2.89
CA ILE A 193 -12.77 0.82 1.67
C ILE A 193 -13.70 1.12 0.50
N LEU A 194 -13.48 2.28 -0.13
CA LEU A 194 -14.36 2.83 -1.18
C LEU A 194 -14.50 1.84 -2.34
N GLY A 195 -15.74 1.69 -2.79
CA GLY A 195 -16.11 0.74 -3.83
C GLY A 195 -16.44 -0.64 -3.28
N SER A 196 -16.26 -1.65 -4.08
CA SER A 196 -16.59 -3.02 -3.71
C SER A 196 -15.58 -3.60 -2.72
N GLY A 197 -16.06 -4.32 -1.69
CA GLY A 197 -15.22 -5.17 -0.83
C GLY A 197 -14.32 -6.15 -1.59
N ALA A 198 -14.51 -6.29 -2.90
CA ALA A 198 -13.65 -7.08 -3.77
C ALA A 198 -12.19 -6.59 -3.80
N TRP A 199 -11.91 -5.30 -3.58
CA TRP A 199 -10.55 -4.79 -3.40
C TRP A 199 -9.84 -5.49 -2.24
N VAL A 200 -10.51 -5.53 -1.08
CA VAL A 200 -10.01 -6.20 0.13
C VAL A 200 -9.79 -7.70 -0.09
N HIS A 201 -10.75 -8.35 -0.74
CA HIS A 201 -10.67 -9.80 -0.95
C HIS A 201 -9.60 -10.19 -1.99
N SER A 202 -9.31 -9.32 -2.93
CA SER A 202 -8.32 -9.57 -3.99
C SER A 202 -6.89 -9.32 -3.53
N ALA A 203 -6.64 -8.37 -2.62
CA ALA A 203 -5.30 -8.09 -2.12
C ALA A 203 -4.79 -9.20 -1.17
N ARG A 204 -3.48 -9.45 -1.21
CA ARG A 204 -2.79 -10.35 -0.26
C ARG A 204 -2.55 -9.70 1.08
N VAL A 205 -2.30 -8.39 1.06
CA VAL A 205 -2.13 -7.55 2.24
C VAL A 205 -2.97 -6.28 2.04
N VAL A 206 -3.74 -5.92 3.03
CA VAL A 206 -4.45 -4.64 3.10
C VAL A 206 -3.82 -3.86 4.25
N VAL A 207 -3.08 -2.83 3.89
CA VAL A 207 -2.50 -1.89 4.85
C VAL A 207 -3.41 -0.68 5.03
N GLY A 208 -3.30 -0.05 6.15
CA GLY A 208 -4.08 1.13 6.46
C GLY A 208 -3.36 2.08 7.39
N ALA A 209 -3.96 3.25 7.55
CA ALA A 209 -3.55 4.24 8.53
C ALA A 209 -4.75 4.65 9.37
N ALA A 210 -4.53 4.91 10.65
CA ALA A 210 -5.52 5.32 11.63
C ALA A 210 -5.00 6.51 12.45
N LEU A 211 -5.93 7.39 12.86
CA LEU A 211 -5.66 8.46 13.81
C LEU A 211 -6.47 8.16 15.08
N VAL A 212 -5.78 7.94 16.19
CA VAL A 212 -6.39 7.62 17.48
C VAL A 212 -5.76 8.52 18.53
N GLU A 213 -6.57 9.27 19.25
CA GLU A 213 -6.13 10.19 20.33
C GLU A 213 -4.98 11.14 19.90
N GLY A 214 -5.06 11.64 18.66
CA GLY A 214 -4.06 12.56 18.10
C GLY A 214 -2.76 11.92 17.65
N LYS A 215 -2.65 10.60 17.68
CA LYS A 215 -1.49 9.84 17.20
C LYS A 215 -1.83 9.05 15.94
N TYR A 216 -0.89 9.04 15.02
CA TYR A 216 -1.03 8.35 13.74
C TYR A 216 -0.40 6.96 13.80
N TYR A 217 -1.08 5.98 13.22
CA TYR A 217 -0.65 4.59 13.19
C TYR A 217 -0.79 4.02 11.79
N PHE A 218 0.20 3.27 11.33
CA PHE A 218 0.23 2.56 10.06
C PHE A 218 0.42 1.06 10.32
N GLY A 219 -0.31 0.22 9.62
CA GLY A 219 -0.20 -1.22 9.81
C GLY A 219 -1.11 -1.99 8.88
N LYS A 220 -1.32 -3.26 9.20
CA LYS A 220 -2.18 -4.15 8.42
C LYS A 220 -3.55 -4.31 9.07
N TRP A 221 -4.58 -4.16 8.25
CA TRP A 221 -5.94 -4.58 8.62
C TRP A 221 -6.24 -6.02 8.21
N LYS A 222 -5.57 -6.51 7.17
CA LYS A 222 -5.73 -7.88 6.68
C LYS A 222 -4.43 -8.35 6.04
N ALA A 223 -4.06 -9.60 6.33
CA ALA A 223 -2.99 -10.30 5.63
C ALA A 223 -3.34 -11.78 5.48
N ASN A 224 -3.07 -12.34 4.28
CA ASN A 224 -3.29 -13.76 3.99
C ASN A 224 -1.96 -14.54 3.91
N ILE A 225 -0.84 -13.83 3.95
CA ILE A 225 0.52 -14.37 3.73
C ILE A 225 1.45 -14.09 4.90
N THR A 226 0.96 -13.41 5.94
CA THR A 226 1.64 -13.12 7.20
C THR A 226 0.59 -12.79 8.28
N ASP A 227 1.04 -12.56 9.52
CA ASP A 227 0.22 -11.97 10.59
C ASP A 227 -0.07 -10.47 10.34
N CYS A 228 -0.94 -9.87 11.15
CA CYS A 228 -1.27 -8.44 11.06
C CYS A 228 -0.37 -7.53 11.90
N GLU A 229 0.65 -8.06 12.53
CA GLU A 229 1.65 -7.32 13.30
C GLU A 229 2.89 -6.99 12.45
N PRO A 230 3.68 -5.97 12.81
CA PRO A 230 3.45 -4.95 13.83
C PRO A 230 2.64 -3.74 13.34
N VAL A 231 2.40 -2.79 14.25
CA VAL A 231 1.89 -1.45 13.96
C VAL A 231 3.05 -0.45 14.07
N TYR A 232 3.07 0.52 13.16
CA TYR A 232 4.08 1.58 13.11
C TYR A 232 3.43 2.92 13.46
N PRO A 233 3.70 3.50 14.64
CA PRO A 233 3.38 4.89 14.88
C PRO A 233 4.14 5.77 13.89
N TYR A 234 3.57 6.93 13.50
CA TYR A 234 4.27 7.88 12.65
C TYR A 234 3.87 9.32 12.97
N GLN A 235 4.71 10.24 12.54
CA GLN A 235 4.52 11.67 12.72
C GLN A 235 4.53 12.35 11.35
N MET A 236 3.62 13.32 11.17
CA MET A 236 3.66 14.21 10.02
C MET A 236 4.52 15.41 10.39
N ASN A 237 5.66 15.51 9.74
CA ASN A 237 6.67 16.54 9.96
C ASN A 237 6.80 17.43 8.73
N ASN A 238 7.60 18.48 8.85
CA ASN A 238 8.05 19.28 7.72
C ASN A 238 9.53 19.58 7.84
N ARG A 239 10.20 19.74 6.71
CA ARG A 239 11.61 20.17 6.67
C ARG A 239 11.82 21.18 5.55
N PRO A 240 12.82 22.06 5.68
CA PRO A 240 13.19 22.93 4.60
C PRO A 240 13.75 22.12 3.43
N VAL A 241 13.27 22.43 2.22
CA VAL A 241 13.80 21.92 0.97
C VAL A 241 14.25 23.14 0.17
N GLU A 242 15.47 23.10 -0.39
CA GLU A 242 16.09 24.22 -1.10
C GLU A 242 15.13 24.79 -2.15
N ASP A 243 14.95 26.10 -2.15
CA ASP A 243 14.08 26.89 -3.04
C ASP A 243 12.57 26.61 -2.93
N LEU A 244 12.13 25.63 -2.09
CA LEU A 244 10.72 25.23 -2.00
C LEU A 244 10.10 25.53 -0.62
N GLY A 245 10.88 26.02 0.35
CA GLY A 245 10.41 26.27 1.69
C GLY A 245 10.20 24.99 2.51
N HIS A 246 9.19 24.98 3.39
CA HIS A 246 8.90 23.83 4.23
C HIS A 246 7.98 22.83 3.53
N VAL A 247 8.46 21.60 3.37
CA VAL A 247 7.75 20.51 2.69
C VAL A 247 7.41 19.40 3.70
N HIS A 248 6.17 18.94 3.66
CA HIS A 248 5.67 17.89 4.52
C HIS A 248 6.22 16.50 4.13
N TYR A 249 6.60 15.73 5.15
CA TYR A 249 7.00 14.32 5.03
C TYR A 249 6.56 13.57 6.27
N ILE A 250 6.75 12.27 6.31
CA ILE A 250 6.51 11.46 7.50
C ILE A 250 7.78 10.80 8.00
N ASP A 251 7.85 10.64 9.32
CA ASP A 251 8.79 9.77 10.01
C ASP A 251 8.01 8.66 10.73
N PHE A 252 8.50 7.44 10.60
CA PHE A 252 8.01 6.31 11.40
C PHE A 252 8.80 6.22 12.70
N ASP A 253 8.07 6.04 13.79
CA ASP A 253 8.64 5.67 15.09
C ASP A 253 8.94 4.15 15.13
N ASP A 254 9.49 3.66 16.22
CA ASP A 254 9.71 2.24 16.45
C ASP A 254 8.39 1.45 16.41
N PRO A 255 8.38 0.25 15.82
CA PRO A 255 7.18 -0.54 15.69
C PRO A 255 6.67 -1.06 17.03
N LEU A 256 5.36 -1.05 17.21
CA LEU A 256 4.67 -1.69 18.31
C LEU A 256 4.49 -3.18 17.99
N LEU A 257 5.37 -4.00 18.57
CA LEU A 257 5.33 -5.45 18.39
C LEU A 257 4.13 -6.05 19.15
N GLY A 258 3.57 -7.14 18.62
CA GLY A 258 2.41 -7.79 19.22
C GLY A 258 1.09 -7.02 19.07
N ARG A 259 1.06 -5.94 18.29
CA ARG A 259 -0.13 -5.10 18.10
C ARG A 259 -0.59 -5.09 16.65
N SER A 260 -1.89 -5.10 16.45
CA SER A 260 -2.56 -5.03 15.15
C SER A 260 -3.24 -3.69 14.96
N LEU A 261 -3.28 -3.16 13.73
CA LEU A 261 -3.94 -1.88 13.44
C LEU A 261 -5.45 -1.89 13.75
N SER A 262 -6.08 -3.05 13.77
CA SER A 262 -7.48 -3.20 14.18
C SER A 262 -7.77 -2.78 15.63
N GLU A 263 -6.76 -2.79 16.49
CA GLU A 263 -6.86 -2.35 17.88
C GLU A 263 -6.89 -0.82 18.02
N PHE A 264 -6.45 -0.11 16.98
CA PHE A 264 -6.35 1.35 16.91
C PHE A 264 -7.53 1.97 16.13
N GLN A 265 -8.67 1.32 16.06
CA GLN A 265 -9.88 1.86 15.45
C GLN A 265 -10.82 2.39 16.52
N PRO A 266 -11.56 3.50 16.27
CA PRO A 266 -12.65 3.88 17.14
C PRO A 266 -13.61 2.70 17.25
N CYS A 267 -13.89 2.27 18.48
CA CYS A 267 -14.83 1.21 18.73
C CYS A 267 -16.21 1.65 18.24
N SER A 268 -16.70 1.05 17.15
CA SER A 268 -18.10 1.17 16.81
C SER A 268 -18.90 0.57 17.97
N THR A 269 -19.72 1.36 18.65
CA THR A 269 -20.60 0.92 19.74
C THR A 269 -21.70 0.00 19.18
N GLY A 270 -21.33 -1.13 18.63
CA GLY A 270 -22.19 -2.23 18.18
C GLY A 270 -22.04 -3.40 19.15
N ARG A 271 -23.10 -3.74 19.84
CA ARG A 271 -23.22 -4.83 20.81
C ARG A 271 -22.44 -6.08 20.36
N GLY A 272 -21.44 -6.50 21.15
CA GLY A 272 -20.89 -7.84 21.11
C GLY A 272 -19.43 -7.98 20.78
N ALA A 273 -18.54 -7.29 21.48
CA ALA A 273 -17.17 -7.74 21.70
C ALA A 273 -16.71 -7.21 23.07
N THR A 274 -16.45 -8.11 24.00
CA THR A 274 -15.69 -7.85 25.22
C THR A 274 -14.23 -7.64 24.84
N GLY A 275 -13.93 -6.50 24.25
CA GLY A 275 -12.57 -6.02 24.00
C GLY A 275 -12.30 -4.87 24.95
N ALA A 276 -11.27 -5.00 25.78
CA ALA A 276 -10.80 -3.92 26.62
C ALA A 276 -10.61 -2.65 25.76
N THR A 277 -11.11 -1.51 26.21
CA THR A 277 -10.88 -0.23 25.55
C THR A 277 -9.39 0.13 25.64
N VAL A 278 -8.89 0.97 24.71
CA VAL A 278 -7.49 1.47 24.80
C VAL A 278 -7.21 2.06 26.18
N ARG A 279 -8.22 2.65 26.82
CA ARG A 279 -8.16 3.15 28.18
C ARG A 279 -7.94 2.03 29.21
N ASP A 280 -8.65 0.91 29.09
CA ASP A 280 -8.51 -0.24 29.99
C ASP A 280 -7.13 -0.90 29.87
N ILE A 281 -6.57 -0.88 28.64
CA ILE A 281 -5.22 -1.41 28.36
C ILE A 281 -4.16 -0.48 28.95
N LEU A 282 -4.30 0.84 28.78
CA LEU A 282 -3.39 1.83 29.33
C LEU A 282 -3.47 1.88 30.86
N GLU A 283 -4.66 1.79 31.45
CA GLU A 283 -4.84 1.72 32.90
C GLU A 283 -4.21 0.46 33.49
N LYS A 284 -4.23 -0.66 32.76
CA LYS A 284 -3.60 -1.90 33.19
C LYS A 284 -2.07 -1.84 33.12
N GLU A 285 -1.50 -1.24 32.06
CA GLU A 285 -0.05 -1.04 31.94
C GLU A 285 0.48 0.03 32.93
N LEU A 286 -0.35 1.02 33.30
CA LEU A 286 0.02 2.04 34.29
C LEU A 286 -0.09 1.54 35.73
N THR A 287 -0.92 0.51 36.01
CA THR A 287 -1.06 -0.09 37.35
C THR A 287 -0.03 -1.17 37.66
N ASP A 288 0.56 -1.82 36.62
CA ASP A 288 1.58 -2.86 36.81
C ASP A 288 3.02 -2.31 36.96
N GLY A 289 3.18 -1.01 37.17
CA GLY A 289 4.32 -0.25 37.73
C GLY A 289 5.70 -0.88 37.76
N GLU A 290 6.25 -1.33 36.63
CA GLU A 290 7.70 -1.59 36.54
C GLU A 290 8.26 -1.04 35.23
N TRP A 291 8.79 0.21 35.34
CA TRP A 291 9.75 0.70 34.38
C TRP A 291 11.12 0.11 34.74
N LYS A 292 11.60 -0.79 33.92
CA LYS A 292 13.04 -1.14 33.88
C LYS A 292 13.57 -0.88 32.48
#